data_07651884695aee8cdf71fbc318d3b4e6
#
_entry.id   07651884695aee8cdf71fbc318d3b4e6
#
_cell.length_a   1.000
_cell.length_b   1.000
_cell.length_c   1.000
_cell.angle_alpha   90.00
_cell.angle_beta   90.00
_cell.angle_gamma   90.00
#
_symmetry.space_group_name_H-M   'P 1'
#
loop_
_entity.id
_entity.type
_entity.pdbx_description
1 polymer ?
#
loop_
_entity_poly.entity_id
_entity_poly.type
_entity_poly.pdbx_seq_one_letter_code
_entity_poly.pdbx_strand_id
1 'polypeptide(L)'
;MTSQAFPKKALAGVRILELGPYVALPMTGRILAAMGAEVIKVETNKVLDEMNFIPAWSRGGGQPEFQRAKKRITIDVRTPDGLEVFKELVKVSDVFMTNFRRNILDRWGIDFPELRRLRPDIILMWQTGLGGIGPYYTYKSYGILVQHMGGVSLMSGEEGEPPATINTSYSDYHTGVFQPVAIMGVLMRRRLTGQPASMESSIFKSGAVTAGPALLDYQSTGRMPERIGNRDPNAAPHGVYRCKGDDRWCAVAVQTGDQWAGFRQAIGDPDWCSEDAFASLESRLANQDRLDELVGAWTAGQTAEDVMTRLQESGVPASLVSQGKDLYEGPHLKAREFYRTTPFYLADRSKPAWEWEGMEGISSANPPKLSESPMDYGHYSNIGEDNDYVFKEILGMSDVEVQRLHENQSLF
;
A
#
# COMPACT_ATOMS: atom_id res chain seq x y z
N MET A 1 37.29 3.44 -21.28
CA MET A 1 36.08 3.66 -20.46
C MET A 1 36.14 2.67 -19.32
N THR A 2 36.48 3.10 -18.13
CA THR A 2 36.48 2.24 -16.94
C THR A 2 35.03 1.89 -16.64
N SER A 3 34.71 0.59 -16.61
CA SER A 3 33.39 0.09 -16.21
C SER A 3 33.18 0.49 -14.73
N GLN A 4 32.47 1.58 -14.50
CA GLN A 4 31.96 1.87 -13.19
C GLN A 4 30.98 0.74 -12.87
N ALA A 5 31.34 -0.13 -11.91
CA ALA A 5 30.44 -1.16 -11.43
C ALA A 5 29.19 -0.47 -10.87
N PHE A 6 28.06 -0.64 -11.51
CA PHE A 6 26.79 -0.13 -11.00
C PHE A 6 26.53 -0.73 -9.61
N PRO A 7 26.05 0.07 -8.65
CA PRO A 7 25.67 -0.46 -7.36
C PRO A 7 24.63 -1.57 -7.54
N LYS A 8 24.80 -2.69 -6.80
CA LYS A 8 23.92 -3.86 -6.92
C LYS A 8 22.43 -3.55 -6.63
N LYS A 9 22.12 -2.42 -6.00
CA LYS A 9 20.75 -1.99 -5.66
C LYS A 9 20.45 -0.64 -6.30
N ALA A 10 19.23 -0.48 -6.82
CA ALA A 10 18.83 0.70 -7.59
C ALA A 10 18.97 2.04 -6.83
N LEU A 11 18.72 2.04 -5.52
CA LEU A 11 18.80 3.23 -4.67
C LEU A 11 19.98 3.19 -3.68
N ALA A 12 21.00 2.37 -3.94
CA ALA A 12 22.19 2.35 -3.09
C ALA A 12 22.83 3.75 -3.00
N GLY A 13 23.15 4.18 -1.77
CA GLY A 13 23.72 5.50 -1.48
C GLY A 13 22.69 6.63 -1.32
N VAL A 14 21.39 6.32 -1.45
CA VAL A 14 20.32 7.27 -1.12
C VAL A 14 19.91 7.10 0.33
N ARG A 15 19.95 8.17 1.13
CA ARG A 15 19.48 8.19 2.51
C ARG A 15 18.17 8.96 2.62
N ILE A 16 17.19 8.35 3.27
CA ILE A 16 15.83 8.87 3.43
C ILE A 16 15.51 8.97 4.92
N LEU A 17 15.15 10.18 5.36
CA LEU A 17 14.64 10.42 6.71
C LEU A 17 13.11 10.36 6.67
N GLU A 18 12.53 9.43 7.42
CA GLU A 18 11.08 9.22 7.50
C GLU A 18 10.55 9.61 8.86
N LEU A 19 9.62 10.58 8.90
CA LEU A 19 8.96 11.02 10.12
C LEU A 19 7.44 11.01 9.94
N GLY A 20 6.77 9.99 10.43
CA GLY A 20 5.31 9.91 10.38
C GLY A 20 4.76 8.50 10.52
N PRO A 21 3.54 8.37 11.08
CA PRO A 21 2.87 7.10 11.39
C PRO A 21 2.01 6.56 10.25
N TYR A 22 1.25 5.51 10.55
CA TYR A 22 0.18 4.87 9.80
C TYR A 22 0.66 4.02 8.61
N VAL A 23 0.03 4.16 7.43
CA VAL A 23 0.13 3.21 6.30
C VAL A 23 0.88 3.78 5.11
N ALA A 24 0.36 4.82 4.47
CA ALA A 24 0.83 5.27 3.16
C ALA A 24 2.30 5.72 3.15
N LEU A 25 2.72 6.53 4.13
CA LEU A 25 4.10 6.97 4.25
C LEU A 25 5.05 5.82 4.59
N PRO A 26 4.79 5.00 5.64
CA PRO A 26 5.62 3.84 5.93
C PRO A 26 5.70 2.82 4.79
N MET A 27 4.64 2.60 4.03
CA MET A 27 4.66 1.76 2.83
C MET A 27 5.62 2.30 1.76
N THR A 28 5.59 3.62 1.53
CA THR A 28 6.54 4.30 0.64
C THR A 28 7.98 4.04 1.06
N GLY A 29 8.30 4.26 2.35
CA GLY A 29 9.64 4.03 2.90
C GLY A 29 10.09 2.57 2.77
N ARG A 30 9.19 1.61 3.03
CA ARG A 30 9.47 0.19 2.87
C ARG A 30 9.86 -0.18 1.42
N ILE A 31 9.11 0.34 0.44
CA ILE A 31 9.40 0.06 -0.97
C ILE A 31 10.77 0.62 -1.35
N LEU A 32 11.07 1.86 -0.96
CA LEU A 32 12.36 2.50 -1.23
C LEU A 32 13.52 1.78 -0.51
N ALA A 33 13.30 1.33 0.74
CA ALA A 33 14.27 0.54 1.48
C ALA A 33 14.57 -0.80 0.78
N ALA A 34 13.55 -1.52 0.32
CA ALA A 34 13.72 -2.76 -0.43
C ALA A 34 14.50 -2.55 -1.75
N MET A 35 14.40 -1.36 -2.36
CA MET A 35 15.19 -0.97 -3.53
C MET A 35 16.61 -0.53 -3.19
N GLY A 36 16.99 -0.52 -1.92
CA GLY A 36 18.36 -0.26 -1.45
C GLY A 36 18.63 1.13 -0.90
N ALA A 37 17.61 1.97 -0.71
CA ALA A 37 17.76 3.21 0.04
C ALA A 37 17.96 2.90 1.54
N GLU A 38 18.79 3.68 2.21
CA GLU A 38 18.88 3.66 3.67
C GLU A 38 17.77 4.53 4.25
N VAL A 39 16.69 3.90 4.71
CA VAL A 39 15.54 4.61 5.29
C VAL A 39 15.67 4.63 6.80
N ILE A 40 15.85 5.83 7.37
CA ILE A 40 15.89 6.06 8.82
C ILE A 40 14.51 6.53 9.26
N LYS A 41 13.82 5.67 10.00
CA LYS A 41 12.50 5.92 10.58
C LYS A 41 12.65 6.53 11.96
N VAL A 42 12.19 7.76 12.13
CA VAL A 42 12.17 8.46 13.42
C VAL A 42 10.86 8.21 14.13
N GLU A 43 10.94 7.70 15.35
CA GLU A 43 9.80 7.40 16.23
C GLU A 43 10.02 7.99 17.62
N THR A 44 9.05 7.86 18.50
CA THR A 44 9.17 8.24 19.90
C THR A 44 8.40 7.28 20.78
N ASN A 45 8.95 6.91 21.94
CA ASN A 45 8.26 6.08 22.92
C ASN A 45 7.14 6.81 23.67
N LYS A 46 7.08 8.14 23.58
CA LYS A 46 6.01 8.94 24.22
C LYS A 46 4.69 8.89 23.49
N VAL A 47 4.72 8.75 22.16
CA VAL A 47 3.53 8.62 21.31
C VAL A 47 3.85 7.59 20.23
N LEU A 48 3.56 6.35 20.54
CA LEU A 48 3.78 5.24 19.62
C LEU A 48 2.76 5.30 18.48
N ASP A 49 3.17 4.85 17.31
CA ASP A 49 2.26 4.66 16.17
C ASP A 49 1.17 3.64 16.55
N GLU A 50 -0.10 4.04 16.42
CA GLU A 50 -1.24 3.18 16.73
C GLU A 50 -1.25 1.87 15.91
N MET A 51 -0.61 1.87 14.75
CA MET A 51 -0.46 0.67 13.92
C MET A 51 0.32 -0.44 14.62
N ASN A 52 1.14 -0.13 15.64
CA ASN A 52 1.79 -1.14 16.48
C ASN A 52 0.78 -1.97 17.30
N PHE A 53 -0.40 -1.40 17.61
CA PHE A 53 -1.36 -1.94 18.56
C PHE A 53 -2.66 -2.45 17.95
N ILE A 54 -2.87 -2.30 16.66
CA ILE A 54 -4.03 -2.89 15.98
C ILE A 54 -3.84 -4.41 15.91
N PRO A 55 -4.68 -5.23 16.60
CA PRO A 55 -4.40 -6.65 16.79
C PRO A 55 -4.22 -7.44 15.50
N ALA A 56 -5.01 -7.14 14.46
CA ALA A 56 -4.89 -7.78 13.15
C ALA A 56 -3.56 -7.45 12.44
N TRP A 57 -2.95 -6.33 12.79
CA TRP A 57 -1.75 -5.82 12.20
C TRP A 57 -0.49 -6.10 13.04
N SER A 58 -0.65 -6.15 14.36
CA SER A 58 0.45 -6.46 15.28
C SER A 58 0.76 -7.94 15.38
N ARG A 59 -0.25 -8.80 15.22
CA ARG A 59 -0.09 -10.25 15.39
C ARG A 59 0.23 -11.02 14.11
N GLY A 60 0.24 -10.41 12.98
CA GLY A 60 0.38 -11.15 11.73
C GLY A 60 0.93 -10.39 10.55
N GLY A 61 1.42 -9.17 10.69
CA GLY A 61 2.05 -8.61 9.54
C GLY A 61 1.97 -7.11 9.30
N GLY A 62 1.14 -6.36 10.00
CA GLY A 62 1.01 -4.91 9.72
C GLY A 62 2.32 -4.17 9.94
N GLN A 63 2.95 -4.35 11.09
CA GLN A 63 4.23 -3.71 11.40
C GLN A 63 5.39 -4.21 10.52
N PRO A 64 5.64 -5.54 10.42
CA PRO A 64 6.65 -6.03 9.49
C PRO A 64 6.39 -5.61 8.06
N GLU A 65 5.11 -5.51 7.67
CA GLU A 65 4.73 -5.10 6.33
C GLU A 65 5.16 -3.66 6.01
N PHE A 66 5.16 -2.73 6.98
CA PHE A 66 5.48 -1.33 6.74
C PHE A 66 6.89 -0.90 7.17
N GLN A 67 7.50 -1.58 8.12
CA GLN A 67 8.76 -1.13 8.74
C GLN A 67 9.98 -1.95 8.37
N ARG A 68 9.82 -3.00 7.59
CA ARG A 68 10.90 -3.88 7.17
C ARG A 68 11.98 -3.17 6.35
N ALA A 69 13.22 -3.60 6.52
CA ALA A 69 14.41 -3.05 5.89
C ALA A 69 14.72 -1.58 6.22
N LYS A 70 14.07 -1.01 7.22
CA LYS A 70 14.37 0.33 7.72
C LYS A 70 15.26 0.29 8.95
N LYS A 71 15.97 1.39 9.18
CA LYS A 71 16.63 1.71 10.43
C LYS A 71 15.65 2.44 11.33
N ARG A 72 15.37 1.92 12.53
CA ARG A 72 14.38 2.50 13.46
C ARG A 72 15.05 3.12 14.65
N ILE A 73 14.87 4.41 14.81
CA ILE A 73 15.47 5.21 15.88
C ILE A 73 14.41 5.96 16.69
N THR A 74 14.79 6.36 17.89
CA THR A 74 13.91 7.14 18.76
C THR A 74 14.45 8.55 18.99
N ILE A 75 13.65 9.55 18.58
CA ILE A 75 13.92 10.98 18.86
C ILE A 75 12.59 11.66 19.21
N ASP A 76 12.56 12.41 20.30
CA ASP A 76 11.45 13.33 20.55
C ASP A 76 11.72 14.71 19.93
N VAL A 77 11.30 14.89 18.70
CA VAL A 77 11.45 16.16 17.95
C VAL A 77 10.69 17.35 18.58
N ARG A 78 9.95 17.14 19.64
CA ARG A 78 9.26 18.20 20.40
C ARG A 78 10.17 18.83 21.47
N THR A 79 11.27 18.17 21.80
CA THR A 79 12.29 18.72 22.70
C THR A 79 13.30 19.55 21.87
N PRO A 80 13.89 20.61 22.44
CA PRO A 80 14.91 21.39 21.72
C PRO A 80 16.09 20.53 21.25
N ASP A 81 16.64 19.69 22.14
CA ASP A 81 17.80 18.84 21.81
C ASP A 81 17.44 17.76 20.79
N GLY A 82 16.26 17.13 20.90
CA GLY A 82 15.79 16.15 19.92
C GLY A 82 15.56 16.77 18.54
N LEU A 83 15.07 18.02 18.50
CA LEU A 83 14.92 18.75 17.25
C LEU A 83 16.29 19.07 16.60
N GLU A 84 17.29 19.43 17.37
CA GLU A 84 18.64 19.66 16.84
C GLU A 84 19.26 18.36 16.30
N VAL A 85 19.14 17.22 17.00
CA VAL A 85 19.56 15.92 16.47
C VAL A 85 18.83 15.58 15.17
N PHE A 86 17.52 15.85 15.10
CA PHE A 86 16.75 15.66 13.88
C PHE A 86 17.29 16.53 12.72
N LYS A 87 17.64 17.78 12.99
CA LYS A 87 18.25 18.68 11.97
C LYS A 87 19.61 18.17 11.49
N GLU A 88 20.42 17.59 12.38
CA GLU A 88 21.68 16.96 11.96
C GLU A 88 21.43 15.78 11.00
N LEU A 89 20.38 14.96 11.25
CA LEU A 89 19.97 13.90 10.32
C LEU A 89 19.51 14.46 8.97
N VAL A 90 18.83 15.60 8.93
CA VAL A 90 18.46 16.27 7.67
C VAL A 90 19.69 16.62 6.85
N LYS A 91 20.78 17.12 7.46
CA LYS A 91 22.01 17.50 6.76
C LYS A 91 22.66 16.34 6.00
N VAL A 92 22.50 15.11 6.51
CA VAL A 92 23.09 13.91 5.92
C VAL A 92 22.09 13.06 5.11
N SER A 93 20.84 13.54 4.93
CA SER A 93 19.79 12.84 4.21
C SER A 93 19.52 13.47 2.83
N ASP A 94 19.13 12.64 1.88
CA ASP A 94 18.79 13.05 0.52
C ASP A 94 17.32 13.44 0.38
N VAL A 95 16.47 12.75 1.11
CA VAL A 95 15.01 12.94 1.12
C VAL A 95 14.53 13.01 2.56
N PHE A 96 13.70 13.97 2.86
CA PHE A 96 12.88 13.98 4.07
C PHE A 96 11.43 13.68 3.70
N MET A 97 10.85 12.64 4.29
CA MET A 97 9.46 12.24 4.07
C MET A 97 8.64 12.40 5.35
N THR A 98 7.47 13.02 5.24
CA THR A 98 6.57 13.18 6.40
C THR A 98 5.10 13.21 6.02
N ASN A 99 4.23 12.76 6.94
CA ASN A 99 2.78 12.91 6.82
C ASN A 99 2.18 13.78 7.94
N PHE A 100 3.00 14.49 8.70
CA PHE A 100 2.52 15.50 9.62
C PHE A 100 1.94 16.70 8.88
N ARG A 101 0.92 17.34 9.48
CA ARG A 101 0.31 18.54 8.91
C ARG A 101 1.31 19.70 8.89
N ARG A 102 1.20 20.56 7.88
CA ARG A 102 2.12 21.68 7.65
C ARG A 102 2.33 22.55 8.89
N ASN A 103 1.26 22.89 9.60
CA ASN A 103 1.36 23.70 10.83
C ASN A 103 2.17 23.03 11.96
N ILE A 104 2.39 21.72 11.91
CA ILE A 104 3.27 21.01 12.83
C ILE A 104 4.72 21.23 12.43
N LEU A 105 5.04 21.09 11.14
CA LEU A 105 6.38 21.33 10.61
C LEU A 105 6.79 22.79 10.82
N ASP A 106 5.89 23.73 10.54
CA ASP A 106 6.11 25.17 10.76
C ASP A 106 6.41 25.45 12.24
N ARG A 107 5.67 24.83 13.17
CA ARG A 107 5.90 24.97 14.61
C ARG A 107 7.25 24.41 15.06
N TRP A 108 7.71 23.35 14.44
CA TRP A 108 9.03 22.75 14.72
C TRP A 108 10.16 23.47 13.98
N GLY A 109 9.86 24.42 13.10
CA GLY A 109 10.87 25.12 12.30
C GLY A 109 11.63 24.18 11.36
N ILE A 110 10.91 23.22 10.75
CA ILE A 110 11.42 22.29 9.74
C ILE A 110 10.58 22.36 8.46
N ASP A 111 10.23 23.58 8.09
CA ASP A 111 9.61 23.88 6.79
C ASP A 111 10.61 23.75 5.63
N PHE A 112 10.14 23.80 4.40
CA PHE A 112 11.02 23.59 3.26
C PHE A 112 12.15 24.65 3.12
N PRO A 113 11.93 25.95 3.38
CA PRO A 113 13.01 26.94 3.45
C PRO A 113 14.12 26.58 4.44
N GLU A 114 13.75 26.16 5.65
CA GLU A 114 14.75 25.76 6.66
C GLU A 114 15.46 24.45 6.28
N LEU A 115 14.74 23.47 5.76
CA LEU A 115 15.33 22.23 5.26
C LEU A 115 16.39 22.51 4.17
N ARG A 116 16.12 23.44 3.25
CA ARG A 116 17.08 23.89 2.23
C ARG A 116 18.30 24.62 2.82
N ARG A 117 18.12 25.34 3.92
CA ARG A 117 19.22 25.98 4.62
C ARG A 117 20.16 24.93 5.23
N LEU A 118 19.61 23.85 5.77
CA LEU A 118 20.37 22.75 6.33
C LEU A 118 21.04 21.89 5.26
N ARG A 119 20.30 21.58 4.20
CA ARG A 119 20.77 20.81 3.05
C ARG A 119 20.26 21.43 1.74
N PRO A 120 21.09 22.14 0.99
CA PRO A 120 20.66 22.93 -0.17
C PRO A 120 19.97 22.14 -1.30
N ASP A 121 20.27 20.84 -1.44
CA ASP A 121 19.72 19.94 -2.46
C ASP A 121 18.67 18.94 -1.91
N ILE A 122 18.16 19.16 -0.70
CA ILE A 122 17.17 18.28 -0.06
C ILE A 122 15.91 18.13 -0.88
N ILE A 123 15.34 16.94 -0.88
CA ILE A 123 14.01 16.66 -1.39
C ILE A 123 13.06 16.52 -0.19
N LEU A 124 12.03 17.36 -0.13
CA LEU A 124 10.91 17.18 0.80
C LEU A 124 9.78 16.45 0.11
N MET A 125 9.37 15.29 0.63
CA MET A 125 8.12 14.63 0.29
C MET A 125 7.13 14.79 1.45
N TRP A 126 6.09 15.54 1.20
CA TRP A 126 5.07 15.84 2.19
C TRP A 126 3.72 15.25 1.79
N GLN A 127 3.21 14.33 2.62
CA GLN A 127 1.95 13.64 2.38
C GLN A 127 0.92 14.05 3.42
N THR A 128 -0.31 14.30 2.96
CA THR A 128 -1.46 14.49 3.86
C THR A 128 -2.71 13.81 3.30
N GLY A 129 -3.75 13.73 4.10
CA GLY A 129 -5.01 13.16 3.63
C GLY A 129 -5.63 13.97 2.49
N LEU A 130 -5.76 15.28 2.67
CA LEU A 130 -6.50 16.15 1.75
C LEU A 130 -5.64 17.12 0.94
N GLY A 131 -4.31 17.08 1.12
CA GLY A 131 -3.39 18.00 0.48
C GLY A 131 -3.05 19.22 1.32
N GLY A 132 -2.13 20.07 0.81
CA GLY A 132 -1.61 21.25 1.50
C GLY A 132 -2.34 22.55 1.18
N ILE A 133 -3.24 22.54 0.22
CA ILE A 133 -4.03 23.70 -0.23
C ILE A 133 -5.47 23.28 -0.49
N GLY A 134 -6.37 24.25 -0.60
CA GLY A 134 -7.81 24.04 -0.84
C GLY A 134 -8.65 24.20 0.41
N PRO A 135 -9.99 24.20 0.28
CA PRO A 135 -10.90 24.55 1.38
C PRO A 135 -10.84 23.58 2.57
N TYR A 136 -10.39 22.32 2.34
CA TYR A 136 -10.41 21.25 3.34
C TYR A 136 -9.01 20.85 3.84
N TYR A 137 -7.94 21.57 3.49
CA TYR A 137 -6.57 21.18 3.81
C TYR A 137 -6.27 21.03 5.31
N THR A 138 -7.07 21.70 6.17
CA THR A 138 -6.94 21.62 7.63
C THR A 138 -7.78 20.51 8.26
N TYR A 139 -8.66 19.87 7.49
CA TYR A 139 -9.56 18.86 8.04
C TYR A 139 -8.79 17.61 8.48
N LYS A 140 -9.26 17.03 9.59
CA LYS A 140 -8.75 15.74 10.06
C LYS A 140 -9.26 14.64 9.14
N SER A 141 -8.37 13.73 8.75
CA SER A 141 -8.71 12.63 7.86
C SER A 141 -7.91 11.38 8.18
N TYR A 142 -8.50 10.25 7.88
CA TYR A 142 -7.88 8.93 7.86
C TYR A 142 -8.11 8.31 6.49
N GLY A 143 -7.33 7.29 6.12
CA GLY A 143 -7.37 6.66 4.81
C GLY A 143 -8.78 6.25 4.34
N ILE A 144 -9.58 5.62 5.21
CA ILE A 144 -10.97 5.25 4.90
C ILE A 144 -11.83 6.48 4.59
N LEU A 145 -11.72 7.57 5.37
CA LEU A 145 -12.51 8.78 5.15
C LEU A 145 -12.17 9.45 3.81
N VAL A 146 -10.89 9.54 3.48
CA VAL A 146 -10.48 10.13 2.19
C VAL A 146 -10.78 9.22 1.00
N GLN A 147 -10.88 7.89 1.22
CA GLN A 147 -11.38 6.95 0.22
C GLN A 147 -12.84 7.23 -0.12
N HIS A 148 -13.69 7.48 0.88
CA HIS A 148 -15.10 7.89 0.65
C HIS A 148 -15.17 9.20 -0.14
N MET A 149 -14.42 10.21 0.25
CA MET A 149 -14.35 11.48 -0.47
C MET A 149 -13.84 11.35 -1.90
N GLY A 150 -12.92 10.41 -2.16
CA GLY A 150 -12.34 10.13 -3.48
C GLY A 150 -13.29 9.46 -4.47
N GLY A 151 -14.53 9.16 -4.09
CA GLY A 151 -15.58 8.63 -4.98
C GLY A 151 -15.58 7.10 -5.10
N VAL A 152 -14.52 6.41 -4.71
CA VAL A 152 -14.40 4.94 -4.85
C VAL A 152 -15.52 4.21 -4.12
N SER A 153 -15.84 4.62 -2.90
CA SER A 153 -16.86 3.96 -2.11
C SER A 153 -18.28 4.15 -2.66
N LEU A 154 -18.57 5.29 -3.32
CA LEU A 154 -19.87 5.50 -3.93
C LEU A 154 -20.18 4.50 -5.05
N MET A 155 -19.13 4.08 -5.77
CA MET A 155 -19.24 3.11 -6.87
C MET A 155 -19.13 1.65 -6.41
N SER A 156 -18.84 1.43 -5.12
CA SER A 156 -18.66 0.08 -4.55
C SER A 156 -19.91 -0.33 -3.78
N GLY A 157 -20.38 -1.55 -3.99
CA GLY A 157 -21.53 -2.15 -3.31
C GLY A 157 -22.60 -2.65 -4.26
N GLU A 158 -23.63 -3.23 -3.69
CA GLU A 158 -24.78 -3.78 -4.43
C GLU A 158 -25.78 -2.69 -4.83
N GLU A 159 -26.56 -2.96 -5.85
CA GLU A 159 -27.63 -2.07 -6.33
C GLU A 159 -28.65 -1.80 -5.22
N GLY A 160 -29.03 -0.55 -5.04
CA GLY A 160 -29.98 -0.15 -4.01
C GLY A 160 -29.44 -0.13 -2.57
N GLU A 161 -28.29 -0.69 -2.30
CA GLU A 161 -27.68 -0.75 -0.97
C GLU A 161 -26.83 0.51 -0.68
N PRO A 162 -26.52 0.81 0.59
CA PRO A 162 -25.60 1.88 0.94
C PRO A 162 -24.20 1.71 0.30
N PRO A 163 -23.43 2.81 0.10
CA PRO A 163 -22.07 2.73 -0.38
C PRO A 163 -21.22 1.82 0.51
N ALA A 164 -20.51 0.87 -0.11
CA ALA A 164 -19.60 -0.03 0.58
C ALA A 164 -18.17 0.49 0.55
N THR A 165 -17.42 0.26 1.63
CA THR A 165 -15.99 0.49 1.63
C THR A 165 -15.25 -0.77 1.19
N ILE A 166 -14.16 -0.61 0.43
CA ILE A 166 -13.16 -1.66 0.33
C ILE A 166 -12.51 -1.76 1.71
N ASN A 167 -12.57 -2.93 2.34
CA ASN A 167 -12.29 -3.14 3.77
C ASN A 167 -10.84 -2.87 4.22
N THR A 168 -9.99 -2.39 3.34
CA THR A 168 -8.66 -1.87 3.65
C THR A 168 -8.61 -0.40 3.26
N SER A 169 -7.69 0.35 3.83
CA SER A 169 -7.44 1.75 3.42
C SER A 169 -6.83 1.78 2.01
N TYR A 170 -7.61 1.39 0.99
CA TYR A 170 -7.17 1.26 -0.41
C TYR A 170 -6.39 2.50 -0.88
N SER A 171 -6.90 3.70 -0.59
CA SER A 171 -6.25 4.96 -0.97
C SER A 171 -4.89 5.16 -0.31
N ASP A 172 -4.67 4.64 0.91
CA ASP A 172 -3.36 4.65 1.56
C ASP A 172 -2.36 3.75 0.82
N TYR A 173 -2.75 2.51 0.51
CA TYR A 173 -1.89 1.58 -0.22
C TYR A 173 -1.58 2.11 -1.61
N HIS A 174 -2.59 2.60 -2.33
CA HIS A 174 -2.43 3.20 -3.64
C HIS A 174 -1.43 4.38 -3.60
N THR A 175 -1.60 5.29 -2.64
CA THR A 175 -0.67 6.40 -2.40
C THR A 175 0.74 5.88 -2.10
N GLY A 176 0.87 4.91 -1.20
CA GLY A 176 2.14 4.31 -0.79
C GLY A 176 2.93 3.66 -1.93
N VAL A 177 2.25 3.19 -2.97
CA VAL A 177 2.86 2.62 -4.18
C VAL A 177 3.23 3.69 -5.21
N PHE A 178 2.44 4.77 -5.36
CA PHE A 178 2.74 5.85 -6.30
C PHE A 178 3.87 6.77 -5.85
N GLN A 179 3.99 7.03 -4.57
CA GLN A 179 4.98 7.96 -4.04
C GLN A 179 6.44 7.54 -4.33
N PRO A 180 6.84 6.26 -4.24
CA PRO A 180 8.18 5.84 -4.63
C PRO A 180 8.55 6.23 -6.06
N VAL A 181 7.61 6.12 -7.00
CA VAL A 181 7.84 6.50 -8.42
C VAL A 181 8.13 8.00 -8.52
N ALA A 182 7.34 8.82 -7.86
CA ALA A 182 7.53 10.27 -7.85
C ALA A 182 8.86 10.66 -7.18
N ILE A 183 9.21 10.04 -6.04
CA ILE A 183 10.48 10.28 -5.35
C ILE A 183 11.67 9.91 -6.24
N MET A 184 11.63 8.76 -6.91
CA MET A 184 12.68 8.35 -7.85
C MET A 184 12.82 9.34 -9.01
N GLY A 185 11.71 9.83 -9.57
CA GLY A 185 11.71 10.85 -10.61
C GLY A 185 12.37 12.16 -10.14
N VAL A 186 12.08 12.60 -8.92
CA VAL A 186 12.68 13.81 -8.33
C VAL A 186 14.17 13.59 -7.97
N LEU A 187 14.55 12.41 -7.48
CA LEU A 187 15.95 12.03 -7.26
C LEU A 187 16.74 12.06 -8.57
N MET A 188 16.18 11.54 -9.65
CA MET A 188 16.79 11.60 -10.99
C MET A 188 16.94 13.05 -11.46
N ARG A 189 15.89 13.90 -11.31
CA ARG A 189 15.96 15.32 -11.61
C ARG A 189 17.07 16.00 -10.80
N ARG A 190 17.14 15.76 -9.47
CA ARG A 190 18.18 16.33 -8.61
C ARG A 190 19.58 15.91 -9.08
N ARG A 191 19.77 14.65 -9.44
CA ARG A 191 21.06 14.18 -9.98
C ARG A 191 21.49 14.91 -11.24
N LEU A 192 20.54 15.32 -12.09
CA LEU A 192 20.80 16.04 -13.34
C LEU A 192 21.00 17.54 -13.14
N THR A 193 20.34 18.14 -12.15
CA THR A 193 20.26 19.60 -12.01
C THR A 193 20.90 20.16 -10.74
N GLY A 194 21.18 19.33 -9.74
CA GLY A 194 21.60 19.75 -8.40
C GLY A 194 20.51 20.50 -7.60
N GLN A 195 19.26 20.59 -8.13
CA GLN A 195 18.23 21.43 -7.54
C GLN A 195 17.37 20.68 -6.51
N PRO A 196 17.06 21.33 -5.37
CA PRO A 196 16.12 20.79 -4.39
C PRO A 196 14.71 20.69 -4.98
N ALA A 197 13.85 19.94 -4.29
CA ALA A 197 12.44 19.89 -4.63
C ALA A 197 11.58 19.73 -3.37
N SER A 198 10.39 20.32 -3.40
CA SER A 198 9.30 19.99 -2.50
C SER A 198 8.18 19.37 -3.32
N MET A 199 7.73 18.19 -2.91
CA MET A 199 6.60 17.50 -3.52
C MET A 199 5.53 17.25 -2.47
N GLU A 200 4.30 17.54 -2.86
CA GLU A 200 3.11 17.29 -2.06
C GLU A 200 2.34 16.11 -2.63
N SER A 201 1.88 15.24 -1.74
CA SER A 201 1.02 14.11 -2.08
C SER A 201 -0.24 14.11 -1.23
N SER A 202 -1.38 13.82 -1.83
CA SER A 202 -2.66 13.73 -1.16
C SER A 202 -3.30 12.35 -1.35
N ILE A 203 -3.67 11.70 -0.24
CA ILE A 203 -4.36 10.41 -0.27
C ILE A 203 -5.71 10.55 -0.98
N PHE A 204 -6.41 11.67 -0.78
CA PHE A 204 -7.65 12.00 -1.47
C PHE A 204 -7.49 12.02 -3.00
N LYS A 205 -6.46 12.70 -3.51
CA LYS A 205 -6.19 12.75 -4.96
C LYS A 205 -5.89 11.36 -5.52
N SER A 206 -5.16 10.53 -4.78
CA SER A 206 -4.87 9.15 -5.17
C SER A 206 -6.15 8.31 -5.27
N GLY A 207 -7.10 8.49 -4.35
CA GLY A 207 -8.42 7.88 -4.45
C GLY A 207 -9.23 8.40 -5.64
N ALA A 208 -9.24 9.72 -5.86
CA ALA A 208 -9.99 10.34 -6.94
C ALA A 208 -9.51 9.92 -8.35
N VAL A 209 -8.22 9.61 -8.52
CA VAL A 209 -7.69 9.09 -9.79
C VAL A 209 -8.38 7.78 -10.19
N THR A 210 -8.69 6.91 -9.24
CA THR A 210 -9.38 5.63 -9.53
C THR A 210 -10.85 5.81 -9.92
N ALA A 211 -11.47 6.94 -9.57
CA ALA A 211 -12.81 7.32 -10.00
C ALA A 211 -12.85 8.01 -11.39
N GLY A 212 -11.71 8.11 -12.07
CA GLY A 212 -11.57 8.79 -13.36
C GLY A 212 -12.59 8.39 -14.43
N PRO A 213 -12.84 7.09 -14.71
CA PRO A 213 -13.85 6.66 -15.68
C PRO A 213 -15.25 7.18 -15.36
N ALA A 214 -15.68 7.11 -14.11
CA ALA A 214 -16.98 7.62 -13.66
C ALA A 214 -17.10 9.14 -13.80
N LEU A 215 -16.00 9.86 -13.56
CA LEU A 215 -15.94 11.31 -13.77
C LEU A 215 -16.09 11.66 -15.26
N LEU A 216 -15.43 10.91 -16.16
CA LEU A 216 -15.53 11.11 -17.60
C LEU A 216 -16.95 10.79 -18.14
N ASP A 217 -17.58 9.73 -17.63
CA ASP A 217 -18.97 9.41 -17.99
C ASP A 217 -19.91 10.54 -17.55
N TYR A 218 -19.77 11.02 -16.31
CA TYR A 218 -20.54 12.15 -15.81
C TYR A 218 -20.34 13.43 -16.67
N GLN A 219 -19.11 13.75 -17.04
CA GLN A 219 -18.81 14.92 -17.86
C GLN A 219 -19.42 14.82 -19.28
N SER A 220 -19.45 13.62 -19.86
CA SER A 220 -19.93 13.41 -21.22
C SER A 220 -21.44 13.21 -21.33
N THR A 221 -22.06 12.62 -20.32
CA THR A 221 -23.48 12.20 -20.36
C THR A 221 -24.36 12.84 -19.29
N GLY A 222 -23.78 13.43 -18.26
CA GLY A 222 -24.49 13.91 -17.06
C GLY A 222 -24.96 12.78 -16.13
N ARG A 223 -24.69 11.51 -16.45
CA ARG A 223 -25.11 10.37 -15.60
C ARG A 223 -24.22 10.23 -14.38
N MET A 224 -24.85 9.99 -13.26
CA MET A 224 -24.12 9.59 -12.05
C MET A 224 -23.82 8.09 -12.09
N PRO A 225 -22.62 7.67 -11.65
CA PRO A 225 -22.31 6.25 -11.56
C PRO A 225 -23.22 5.58 -10.53
N GLU A 226 -23.75 4.42 -10.89
CA GLU A 226 -24.56 3.58 -10.03
C GLU A 226 -23.73 2.42 -9.48
N ARG A 227 -24.17 1.86 -8.35
CA ARG A 227 -23.61 0.60 -7.83
C ARG A 227 -24.29 -0.55 -8.54
N ILE A 228 -23.50 -1.40 -9.14
CA ILE A 228 -23.94 -2.56 -9.91
C ILE A 228 -23.41 -3.90 -9.38
N GLY A 229 -22.92 -3.88 -8.11
CA GLY A 229 -22.34 -5.07 -7.49
C GLY A 229 -21.14 -5.61 -8.26
N ASN A 230 -21.19 -6.90 -8.54
CA ASN A 230 -20.17 -7.60 -9.33
C ASN A 230 -20.49 -7.67 -10.84
N ARG A 231 -21.50 -6.96 -11.31
CA ARG A 231 -21.90 -6.95 -12.75
C ARG A 231 -21.04 -5.99 -13.57
N ASP A 232 -21.01 -6.22 -14.87
CA ASP A 232 -20.34 -5.37 -15.84
C ASP A 232 -21.26 -5.12 -17.05
N PRO A 233 -21.39 -3.89 -17.58
CA PRO A 233 -22.26 -3.58 -18.70
C PRO A 233 -21.81 -4.21 -20.04
N ASN A 234 -20.60 -4.75 -20.09
CA ASN A 234 -20.00 -5.33 -21.30
C ASN A 234 -19.71 -6.83 -21.17
N ALA A 235 -20.20 -7.49 -20.11
CA ALA A 235 -19.93 -8.91 -19.86
C ALA A 235 -21.12 -9.59 -19.17
N ALA A 236 -21.50 -10.78 -19.62
CA ALA A 236 -22.49 -11.63 -19.00
C ALA A 236 -22.30 -13.12 -19.40
N PRO A 237 -22.17 -14.06 -18.41
CA PRO A 237 -22.15 -13.81 -16.98
C PRO A 237 -20.92 -13.01 -16.56
N HIS A 238 -21.11 -12.14 -15.57
CA HIS A 238 -20.03 -11.44 -14.90
C HIS A 238 -20.40 -11.29 -13.42
N GLY A 239 -19.77 -12.06 -12.58
CA GLY A 239 -20.15 -12.11 -11.16
C GLY A 239 -19.25 -12.95 -10.31
N VAL A 240 -19.62 -13.05 -9.03
CA VAL A 240 -19.00 -13.91 -8.02
C VAL A 240 -20.04 -14.92 -7.58
N TYR A 241 -19.78 -16.20 -7.83
CA TYR A 241 -20.73 -17.30 -7.63
C TYR A 241 -20.29 -18.21 -6.50
N ARG A 242 -21.27 -18.61 -5.66
CA ARG A 242 -20.99 -19.50 -4.55
C ARG A 242 -20.61 -20.88 -5.05
N CYS A 243 -19.55 -21.44 -4.46
CA CYS A 243 -19.05 -22.78 -4.73
C CYS A 243 -19.26 -23.70 -3.51
N LYS A 244 -18.94 -24.98 -3.68
CA LYS A 244 -18.96 -25.97 -2.62
C LYS A 244 -17.94 -25.62 -1.54
N GLY A 245 -18.33 -25.71 -0.28
CA GLY A 245 -17.50 -25.46 0.89
C GLY A 245 -18.01 -24.28 1.72
N ASP A 246 -17.33 -24.00 2.84
CA ASP A 246 -17.67 -22.89 3.71
C ASP A 246 -17.08 -21.60 3.16
N ASP A 247 -17.95 -20.64 2.85
CA ASP A 247 -17.60 -19.31 2.31
C ASP A 247 -16.62 -19.37 1.11
N ARG A 248 -16.92 -20.27 0.14
CA ARG A 248 -16.10 -20.45 -1.07
C ARG A 248 -16.81 -19.88 -2.30
N TRP A 249 -16.06 -19.11 -3.10
CA TRP A 249 -16.59 -18.36 -4.23
C TRP A 249 -15.62 -18.40 -5.42
N CYS A 250 -16.19 -18.30 -6.62
CA CYS A 250 -15.45 -18.17 -7.86
C CYS A 250 -15.97 -16.95 -8.65
N ALA A 251 -15.08 -16.08 -9.07
CA ALA A 251 -15.38 -15.00 -10.00
C ALA A 251 -15.31 -15.52 -11.43
N VAL A 252 -16.28 -15.13 -12.26
CA VAL A 252 -16.39 -15.51 -13.67
C VAL A 252 -16.68 -14.28 -14.51
N ALA A 253 -16.04 -14.14 -15.69
CA ALA A 253 -16.27 -13.04 -16.63
C ALA A 253 -16.33 -13.55 -18.06
N VAL A 254 -17.44 -13.30 -18.76
CA VAL A 254 -17.65 -13.68 -20.17
C VAL A 254 -17.96 -12.43 -21.00
N GLN A 255 -16.99 -11.97 -21.77
CA GLN A 255 -17.07 -10.72 -22.55
C GLN A 255 -17.32 -10.99 -24.05
N THR A 256 -16.72 -12.07 -24.59
CA THR A 256 -16.74 -12.33 -26.04
C THR A 256 -17.59 -13.56 -26.39
N GLY A 257 -17.96 -13.68 -27.68
CA GLY A 257 -18.66 -14.87 -28.20
C GLY A 257 -17.85 -16.16 -28.02
N ASP A 258 -16.52 -16.09 -28.21
CA ASP A 258 -15.65 -17.25 -28.00
C ASP A 258 -15.60 -17.68 -26.53
N GLN A 259 -15.58 -16.72 -25.61
CA GLN A 259 -15.67 -17.03 -24.18
C GLN A 259 -17.04 -17.61 -23.79
N TRP A 260 -18.12 -17.15 -24.43
CA TRP A 260 -19.43 -17.76 -24.23
C TRP A 260 -19.48 -19.21 -24.73
N ALA A 261 -18.91 -19.48 -25.91
CA ALA A 261 -18.80 -20.85 -26.42
C ALA A 261 -17.93 -21.74 -25.49
N GLY A 262 -16.81 -21.22 -25.01
CA GLY A 262 -15.96 -21.90 -24.04
C GLY A 262 -16.68 -22.14 -22.70
N PHE A 263 -17.46 -21.17 -22.24
CA PHE A 263 -18.28 -21.31 -21.03
C PHE A 263 -19.30 -22.44 -21.18
N ARG A 264 -20.07 -22.46 -22.27
CA ARG A 264 -21.00 -23.54 -22.60
C ARG A 264 -20.32 -24.90 -22.57
N GLN A 265 -19.19 -25.03 -23.24
CA GLN A 265 -18.39 -26.26 -23.26
C GLN A 265 -17.98 -26.68 -21.86
N ALA A 266 -17.47 -25.78 -21.04
CA ALA A 266 -17.01 -26.05 -19.69
C ALA A 266 -18.11 -26.55 -18.77
N ILE A 267 -19.34 -26.04 -18.92
CA ILE A 267 -20.48 -26.43 -18.10
C ILE A 267 -21.24 -27.64 -18.64
N GLY A 268 -20.86 -28.18 -19.80
CA GLY A 268 -21.48 -29.35 -20.42
C GLY A 268 -22.65 -29.03 -21.35
N ASP A 269 -22.74 -27.82 -21.85
CA ASP A 269 -23.71 -27.28 -22.83
C ASP A 269 -25.18 -27.64 -22.50
N PRO A 270 -25.69 -27.31 -21.31
CA PRO A 270 -27.06 -27.61 -20.95
C PRO A 270 -28.06 -26.86 -21.84
N ASP A 271 -29.27 -27.40 -21.99
CA ASP A 271 -30.31 -26.95 -22.92
C ASP A 271 -30.58 -25.44 -22.83
N TRP A 272 -30.54 -24.87 -21.63
CA TRP A 272 -30.78 -23.44 -21.42
C TRP A 272 -29.76 -22.53 -22.11
N CYS A 273 -28.54 -23.01 -22.36
CA CYS A 273 -27.51 -22.24 -23.09
C CYS A 273 -27.92 -21.94 -24.57
N SER A 274 -28.87 -22.71 -25.12
CA SER A 274 -29.36 -22.56 -26.48
C SER A 274 -30.63 -21.72 -26.57
N GLU A 275 -31.15 -21.21 -25.46
CA GLU A 275 -32.32 -20.34 -25.46
C GLU A 275 -31.98 -18.96 -26.08
N ASP A 276 -32.97 -18.37 -26.79
CA ASP A 276 -32.83 -17.02 -27.39
C ASP A 276 -32.44 -15.96 -26.33
N ALA A 277 -32.88 -16.16 -25.09
CA ALA A 277 -32.52 -15.31 -23.92
C ALA A 277 -31.01 -15.19 -23.67
N PHE A 278 -30.19 -16.11 -24.17
CA PHE A 278 -28.75 -16.15 -23.96
C PHE A 278 -27.92 -16.14 -25.26
N ALA A 279 -28.59 -15.98 -26.41
CA ALA A 279 -27.97 -16.10 -27.74
C ALA A 279 -26.92 -15.00 -28.01
N SER A 280 -27.12 -13.77 -27.50
CA SER A 280 -26.22 -12.64 -27.70
C SER A 280 -25.81 -12.05 -26.30
N LEU A 281 -24.76 -11.24 -26.30
CA LEU A 281 -24.38 -10.49 -25.06
C LEU A 281 -25.54 -9.59 -24.60
N GLU A 282 -26.21 -8.90 -25.53
CA GLU A 282 -27.36 -8.04 -25.21
C GLU A 282 -28.49 -8.82 -24.54
N SER A 283 -28.82 -10.01 -25.12
CA SER A 283 -29.84 -10.89 -24.55
C SER A 283 -29.44 -11.39 -23.16
N ARG A 284 -28.17 -11.77 -22.97
CA ARG A 284 -27.65 -12.21 -21.68
C ARG A 284 -27.71 -11.12 -20.61
N LEU A 285 -27.33 -9.87 -20.97
CA LEU A 285 -27.44 -8.71 -20.08
C LEU A 285 -28.90 -8.42 -19.69
N ALA A 286 -29.83 -8.52 -20.65
CA ALA A 286 -31.25 -8.32 -20.38
C ALA A 286 -31.86 -9.43 -19.49
N ASN A 287 -31.26 -10.61 -19.45
CA ASN A 287 -31.72 -11.76 -18.67
C ASN A 287 -30.69 -12.16 -17.59
N GLN A 288 -29.92 -11.20 -17.09
CA GLN A 288 -28.76 -11.48 -16.23
C GLN A 288 -29.14 -12.13 -14.92
N ASP A 289 -30.24 -11.75 -14.27
CA ASP A 289 -30.70 -12.37 -13.02
C ASP A 289 -30.88 -13.88 -13.18
N ARG A 290 -31.61 -14.30 -14.22
CA ARG A 290 -31.81 -15.70 -14.53
C ARG A 290 -30.50 -16.42 -14.91
N LEU A 291 -29.63 -15.75 -15.65
CA LEU A 291 -28.31 -16.29 -15.98
C LEU A 291 -27.47 -16.53 -14.73
N ASP A 292 -27.45 -15.56 -13.81
CA ASP A 292 -26.71 -15.64 -12.54
C ASP A 292 -27.23 -16.80 -11.68
N GLU A 293 -28.54 -17.02 -11.62
CA GLU A 293 -29.17 -18.18 -10.93
C GLU A 293 -28.70 -19.52 -11.52
N LEU A 294 -28.69 -19.64 -12.85
CA LEU A 294 -28.28 -20.87 -13.56
C LEU A 294 -26.77 -21.15 -13.38
N VAL A 295 -25.95 -20.13 -13.49
CA VAL A 295 -24.50 -20.23 -13.23
C VAL A 295 -24.24 -20.59 -11.76
N GLY A 296 -24.93 -19.93 -10.82
CA GLY A 296 -24.86 -20.22 -9.38
C GLY A 296 -25.25 -21.65 -9.03
N ALA A 297 -26.28 -22.17 -9.67
CA ALA A 297 -26.70 -23.57 -9.51
C ALA A 297 -25.62 -24.57 -9.98
N TRP A 298 -24.92 -24.24 -11.08
CA TRP A 298 -23.83 -25.06 -11.59
C TRP A 298 -22.59 -25.01 -10.68
N THR A 299 -22.20 -23.83 -10.19
CA THR A 299 -21.00 -23.65 -9.36
C THR A 299 -21.17 -24.23 -7.95
N ALA A 300 -22.38 -24.17 -7.38
CA ALA A 300 -22.66 -24.61 -6.00
C ALA A 300 -22.28 -26.10 -5.72
N GLY A 301 -22.30 -26.95 -6.74
CA GLY A 301 -21.93 -28.36 -6.64
C GLY A 301 -20.42 -28.65 -6.73
N GLN A 302 -19.58 -27.64 -7.04
CA GLN A 302 -18.17 -27.79 -7.37
C GLN A 302 -17.27 -26.97 -6.45
N THR A 303 -15.99 -27.33 -6.32
CA THR A 303 -15.02 -26.50 -5.61
C THR A 303 -14.68 -25.25 -6.45
N ALA A 304 -14.27 -24.17 -5.81
CA ALA A 304 -13.86 -22.94 -6.52
C ALA A 304 -12.66 -23.20 -7.46
N GLU A 305 -11.76 -24.08 -7.04
CA GLU A 305 -10.59 -24.52 -7.79
C GLU A 305 -10.99 -25.30 -9.07
N ASP A 306 -11.97 -26.21 -8.96
CA ASP A 306 -12.48 -26.97 -10.13
C ASP A 306 -13.20 -26.05 -11.11
N VAL A 307 -14.05 -25.13 -10.63
CA VAL A 307 -14.73 -24.13 -11.47
C VAL A 307 -13.70 -23.28 -12.20
N MET A 308 -12.73 -22.73 -11.48
CA MET A 308 -11.66 -21.92 -12.09
C MET A 308 -10.91 -22.71 -13.15
N THR A 309 -10.45 -23.91 -12.84
CA THR A 309 -9.62 -24.71 -13.74
C THR A 309 -10.39 -25.05 -15.04
N ARG A 310 -11.60 -25.56 -14.92
CA ARG A 310 -12.44 -25.93 -16.08
C ARG A 310 -12.75 -24.75 -16.99
N LEU A 311 -13.06 -23.58 -16.42
CA LEU A 311 -13.36 -22.38 -17.19
C LEU A 311 -12.10 -21.85 -17.88
N GLN A 312 -10.96 -21.78 -17.18
CA GLN A 312 -9.68 -21.35 -17.74
C GLN A 312 -9.19 -22.26 -18.89
N GLU A 313 -9.33 -23.58 -18.74
CA GLU A 313 -8.99 -24.56 -19.80
C GLU A 313 -9.86 -24.38 -21.05
N SER A 314 -11.05 -23.82 -20.89
CA SER A 314 -11.98 -23.50 -21.99
C SER A 314 -11.87 -22.05 -22.48
N GLY A 315 -10.83 -21.30 -22.07
CA GLY A 315 -10.59 -19.92 -22.49
C GLY A 315 -11.49 -18.86 -21.85
N VAL A 316 -12.14 -19.21 -20.73
CA VAL A 316 -13.01 -18.30 -19.97
C VAL A 316 -12.28 -17.74 -18.77
N PRO A 317 -12.16 -16.41 -18.61
CA PRO A 317 -11.62 -15.81 -17.42
C PRO A 317 -12.42 -16.19 -16.15
N ALA A 318 -11.76 -16.86 -15.25
CA ALA A 318 -12.32 -17.23 -13.95
C ALA A 318 -11.20 -17.30 -12.90
N SER A 319 -11.55 -17.00 -11.66
CA SER A 319 -10.62 -17.13 -10.53
C SER A 319 -11.36 -17.48 -9.24
N LEU A 320 -10.73 -18.28 -8.40
CA LEU A 320 -11.24 -18.44 -7.03
C LEU A 320 -11.13 -17.09 -6.28
N VAL A 321 -12.08 -16.80 -5.40
CA VAL A 321 -11.97 -15.68 -4.46
C VAL A 321 -11.13 -16.18 -3.28
N SER A 322 -9.88 -15.71 -3.24
CA SER A 322 -8.88 -16.21 -2.30
C SER A 322 -9.16 -15.76 -0.87
N GLN A 323 -9.15 -16.70 0.05
CA GLN A 323 -9.01 -16.43 1.49
C GLN A 323 -7.53 -16.26 1.84
N GLY A 324 -7.22 -15.77 3.06
CA GLY A 324 -5.83 -15.62 3.52
C GLY A 324 -5.01 -16.92 3.44
N LYS A 325 -5.64 -18.06 3.71
CA LYS A 325 -5.03 -19.39 3.55
C LYS A 325 -4.61 -19.67 2.10
N ASP A 326 -5.50 -19.38 1.14
CA ASP A 326 -5.23 -19.62 -0.28
C ASP A 326 -4.07 -18.76 -0.80
N LEU A 327 -3.97 -17.52 -0.32
CA LEU A 327 -2.86 -16.64 -0.64
C LEU A 327 -1.54 -17.20 -0.11
N TYR A 328 -1.52 -17.68 1.13
CA TYR A 328 -0.29 -18.16 1.77
C TYR A 328 0.13 -19.55 1.28
N GLU A 329 -0.82 -20.48 1.16
CA GLU A 329 -0.56 -21.88 0.78
C GLU A 329 -0.59 -22.09 -0.74
N GLY A 330 -1.13 -21.13 -1.50
CA GLY A 330 -1.34 -21.24 -2.94
C GLY A 330 -0.03 -21.42 -3.73
N PRO A 331 -0.04 -22.31 -4.74
CA PRO A 331 1.19 -22.65 -5.48
C PRO A 331 1.76 -21.47 -6.26
N HIS A 332 0.92 -20.55 -6.73
CA HIS A 332 1.36 -19.44 -7.58
C HIS A 332 2.22 -18.42 -6.82
N LEU A 333 1.76 -17.94 -5.66
CA LEU A 333 2.52 -17.00 -4.84
C LEU A 333 3.76 -17.64 -4.20
N LYS A 334 3.72 -18.94 -3.90
CA LYS A 334 4.91 -19.72 -3.51
C LYS A 334 5.94 -19.77 -4.62
N ALA A 335 5.56 -20.12 -5.84
CA ALA A 335 6.47 -20.15 -7.00
C ALA A 335 7.06 -18.77 -7.32
N ARG A 336 6.34 -17.70 -6.97
CA ARG A 336 6.82 -16.32 -7.10
C ARG A 336 7.66 -15.85 -5.90
N GLU A 337 7.79 -16.64 -4.85
CA GLU A 337 8.48 -16.29 -3.59
C GLU A 337 7.95 -14.98 -2.99
N PHE A 338 6.61 -14.79 -3.08
CA PHE A 338 5.99 -13.53 -2.71
C PHE A 338 5.94 -13.35 -1.20
N TYR A 339 5.68 -14.41 -0.43
CA TYR A 339 5.71 -14.35 1.02
C TYR A 339 7.05 -14.81 1.56
N ARG A 340 7.53 -14.12 2.59
CA ARG A 340 8.80 -14.40 3.27
C ARG A 340 8.60 -14.41 4.77
N THR A 341 9.24 -15.33 5.45
CA THR A 341 9.36 -15.30 6.90
C THR A 341 10.21 -14.12 7.30
N THR A 342 9.73 -13.34 8.25
CA THR A 342 10.40 -12.14 8.74
C THR A 342 10.24 -12.09 10.26
N PRO A 343 11.31 -11.89 11.04
CA PRO A 343 11.18 -11.61 12.46
C PRO A 343 10.44 -10.29 12.65
N PHE A 344 9.66 -10.20 13.71
CA PHE A 344 8.99 -8.98 14.13
C PHE A 344 8.81 -8.99 15.66
N TYR A 345 8.39 -7.84 16.22
CA TYR A 345 8.21 -7.70 17.66
C TYR A 345 6.73 -7.50 18.01
N LEU A 346 6.26 -8.25 19.00
CA LEU A 346 4.88 -8.15 19.47
C LEU A 346 4.74 -6.93 20.38
N ALA A 347 4.06 -5.91 19.88
CA ALA A 347 3.85 -4.68 20.62
C ALA A 347 3.00 -4.90 21.89
N ASP A 348 3.49 -4.43 23.02
CA ASP A 348 2.84 -4.50 24.32
C ASP A 348 2.86 -3.09 24.95
N ARG A 349 1.68 -2.49 25.17
CA ARG A 349 1.55 -1.15 25.78
C ARG A 349 2.03 -1.08 27.24
N SER A 350 2.11 -2.22 27.92
CA SER A 350 2.58 -2.29 29.30
C SER A 350 4.10 -2.28 29.44
N LYS A 351 4.82 -2.39 28.33
CA LYS A 351 6.27 -2.48 28.27
C LYS A 351 6.87 -1.46 27.32
N PRO A 352 8.09 -0.99 27.56
CA PRO A 352 8.84 -0.23 26.57
C PRO A 352 9.16 -1.11 25.35
N ALA A 353 9.36 -0.49 24.19
CA ALA A 353 9.51 -1.20 22.92
C ALA A 353 10.69 -2.19 22.91
N TRP A 354 11.78 -1.90 23.60
CA TRP A 354 12.95 -2.80 23.68
C TRP A 354 12.72 -4.08 24.50
N GLU A 355 11.61 -4.17 25.22
CA GLU A 355 11.17 -5.37 25.96
C GLU A 355 10.09 -6.18 25.20
N TRP A 356 9.74 -5.77 23.98
CA TRP A 356 8.77 -6.49 23.20
C TRP A 356 9.30 -7.85 22.75
N GLU A 357 8.45 -8.86 22.82
CA GLU A 357 8.81 -10.22 22.45
C GLU A 357 8.98 -10.36 20.93
N GLY A 358 10.12 -10.93 20.54
CA GLY A 358 10.40 -11.28 19.15
C GLY A 358 9.62 -12.52 18.70
N MET A 359 9.07 -12.45 17.50
CA MET A 359 8.32 -13.54 16.87
C MET A 359 8.72 -13.67 15.40
N GLU A 360 8.38 -14.79 14.79
CA GLU A 360 8.42 -14.95 13.34
C GLU A 360 7.03 -14.76 12.74
N GLY A 361 6.94 -14.02 11.67
CA GLY A 361 5.74 -13.78 10.90
C GLY A 361 6.00 -13.79 9.40
N ILE A 362 4.94 -13.53 8.65
CA ILE A 362 4.98 -13.51 7.21
C ILE A 362 4.86 -12.07 6.74
N SER A 363 5.65 -11.69 5.75
CA SER A 363 5.50 -10.42 5.07
C SER A 363 5.59 -10.58 3.56
N SER A 364 4.94 -9.67 2.82
CA SER A 364 4.92 -9.70 1.37
C SER A 364 6.21 -9.12 0.75
N ALA A 365 6.66 -9.69 -0.35
CA ALA A 365 7.63 -9.04 -1.23
C ALA A 365 6.97 -7.87 -1.99
N ASN A 366 7.77 -6.99 -2.59
CA ASN A 366 7.24 -6.02 -3.53
C ASN A 366 6.80 -6.73 -4.83
N PRO A 367 5.69 -6.31 -5.46
CA PRO A 367 5.20 -6.99 -6.66
C PRO A 367 6.20 -7.05 -7.83
N PRO A 368 6.99 -5.99 -8.15
CA PRO A 368 8.01 -6.06 -9.19
C PRO A 368 9.20 -6.93 -8.77
N LYS A 369 9.72 -7.76 -9.72
CA LYS A 369 11.02 -8.42 -9.61
C LYS A 369 12.00 -7.72 -10.55
N LEU A 370 13.13 -7.25 -10.03
CA LEU A 370 14.19 -6.60 -10.81
C LEU A 370 15.33 -7.60 -11.02
N SER A 371 15.68 -7.88 -12.29
CA SER A 371 16.72 -8.87 -12.64
C SER A 371 18.11 -8.45 -12.19
N GLU A 372 18.49 -7.20 -12.47
CA GLU A 372 19.83 -6.67 -12.25
C GLU A 372 19.98 -5.91 -10.91
N SER A 373 18.88 -5.72 -10.19
CA SER A 373 18.85 -5.01 -8.92
C SER A 373 17.88 -5.69 -7.95
N PRO A 374 18.19 -6.90 -7.47
CA PRO A 374 17.29 -7.65 -6.61
C PRO A 374 16.97 -6.86 -5.36
N MET A 375 15.67 -6.84 -5.02
CA MET A 375 15.18 -6.15 -3.84
C MET A 375 15.63 -6.84 -2.57
N ASP A 376 15.97 -6.04 -1.57
CA ASP A 376 16.31 -6.49 -0.23
C ASP A 376 15.10 -6.34 0.68
N TYR A 377 14.74 -7.41 1.36
CA TYR A 377 13.62 -7.38 2.29
C TYR A 377 14.07 -7.36 3.76
N GLY A 378 15.35 -7.32 3.98
CA GLY A 378 16.10 -6.96 5.17
C GLY A 378 15.54 -7.40 6.53
N HIS A 379 16.25 -6.97 7.55
CA HIS A 379 15.85 -7.11 8.95
C HIS A 379 14.66 -6.16 9.28
N TYR A 380 13.82 -6.59 10.19
CA TYR A 380 12.82 -5.73 10.84
C TYR A 380 13.37 -5.30 12.20
N SER A 381 13.89 -4.10 12.27
CA SER A 381 14.41 -3.54 13.52
C SER A 381 13.28 -3.21 14.50
N ASN A 382 13.50 -3.44 15.80
CA ASN A 382 12.63 -2.90 16.84
C ASN A 382 12.77 -1.38 16.93
N ILE A 383 11.83 -0.72 17.61
CA ILE A 383 11.90 0.73 17.86
C ILE A 383 13.16 1.04 18.69
N GLY A 384 14.02 1.91 18.18
CA GLY A 384 15.27 2.30 18.81
C GLY A 384 16.44 1.34 18.65
N GLU A 385 16.25 0.18 18.01
CA GLU A 385 17.32 -0.81 17.81
C GLU A 385 18.54 -0.26 17.05
N ASP A 386 18.29 0.68 16.13
CA ASP A 386 19.35 1.28 15.31
C ASP A 386 19.89 2.62 15.88
N ASN A 387 19.58 2.97 17.13
CA ASN A 387 20.01 4.23 17.75
C ASN A 387 21.55 4.40 17.70
N ASP A 388 22.30 3.41 18.17
CA ASP A 388 23.76 3.48 18.21
C ASP A 388 24.36 3.65 16.81
N TYR A 389 23.88 2.89 15.84
CA TYR A 389 24.32 3.03 14.47
C TYR A 389 24.07 4.44 13.92
N VAL A 390 22.89 4.98 14.12
CA VAL A 390 22.55 6.29 13.55
C VAL A 390 23.24 7.44 14.30
N PHE A 391 23.24 7.41 15.63
CA PHE A 391 23.81 8.53 16.41
C PHE A 391 25.34 8.50 16.43
N LYS A 392 25.96 7.34 16.58
CA LYS A 392 27.41 7.22 16.69
C LYS A 392 28.10 7.10 15.34
N GLU A 393 27.63 6.22 14.46
CA GLU A 393 28.34 5.96 13.19
C GLU A 393 27.96 6.98 12.09
N ILE A 394 26.68 7.39 12.00
CA ILE A 394 26.25 8.36 10.97
C ILE A 394 26.49 9.80 11.44
N LEU A 395 26.07 10.14 12.65
CA LEU A 395 26.21 11.52 13.17
C LEU A 395 27.53 11.78 13.89
N GLY A 396 28.31 10.73 14.24
CA GLY A 396 29.60 10.87 14.93
C GLY A 396 29.50 11.32 16.40
N MET A 397 28.33 11.09 17.03
CA MET A 397 28.11 11.50 18.43
C MET A 397 28.90 10.61 19.39
N SER A 398 29.45 11.21 20.43
CA SER A 398 30.10 10.49 21.51
C SER A 398 29.08 9.81 22.45
N ASP A 399 29.52 8.79 23.20
CA ASP A 399 28.70 8.15 24.21
C ASP A 399 28.17 9.15 25.25
N VAL A 400 28.95 10.15 25.60
CA VAL A 400 28.55 11.21 26.55
C VAL A 400 27.39 12.05 26.01
N GLU A 401 27.44 12.41 24.74
CA GLU A 401 26.36 13.17 24.07
C GLU A 401 25.07 12.34 23.97
N VAL A 402 25.17 11.09 23.58
CA VAL A 402 24.03 10.17 23.52
C VAL A 402 23.43 9.97 24.91
N GLN A 403 24.27 9.74 25.93
CA GLN A 403 23.81 9.56 27.30
C GLN A 403 23.08 10.82 27.84
N ARG A 404 23.60 12.03 27.56
CA ARG A 404 22.95 13.29 27.94
C ARG A 404 21.54 13.41 27.30
N LEU A 405 21.40 12.99 26.06
CA LEU A 405 20.12 13.05 25.34
C LEU A 405 19.11 12.01 25.87
N HIS A 406 19.57 10.87 26.39
CA HIS A 406 18.73 9.93 27.13
C HIS A 406 18.28 10.52 28.48
N GLU A 407 19.19 11.12 29.25
CA GLU A 407 18.90 11.72 30.55
C GLU A 407 17.86 12.85 30.45
N ASN A 408 17.91 13.66 29.41
CA ASN A 408 16.94 14.73 29.19
C ASN A 408 15.70 14.29 28.39
N GLN A 409 15.55 12.99 28.13
CA GLN A 409 14.43 12.38 27.42
C GLN A 409 14.22 12.90 25.99
N SER A 410 15.26 13.30 25.31
CA SER A 410 15.24 13.63 23.87
C SER A 410 15.44 12.40 23.01
N LEU A 411 16.14 11.38 23.54
CA LEU A 411 16.26 10.03 22.98
C LEU A 411 15.69 9.01 23.99
N PHE A 412 15.37 7.78 23.51
CA PHE A 412 14.82 6.70 24.32
C PHE A 412 15.49 5.37 24.01
#